data_44ae98c6f6558ef7a1e3d310dfbc6287
#
_entry.id   44ae98c6f6558ef7a1e3d310dfbc6287
#
_cell.length_a   1.000
_cell.length_b   1.000
_cell.length_c   1.000
_cell.angle_alpha   90.00
_cell.angle_beta   90.00
_cell.angle_gamma   90.00
#
_symmetry.space_group_name_H-M   'P 1'
#
loop_
_entity.id
_entity.type
_entity.pdbx_description
1 polymer ?
#
loop_
_entity_poly.entity_id
_entity_poly.type
_entity_poly.pdbx_seq_one_letter_code
_entity_poly.pdbx_strand_id
1 'polypeptide(L)'
;MEAHHPSKILMTADTVGGVWTYALELIRALAPFKTQVALATMGAPLSEEQRQQAEDIDNLTLYESDYKLEWMDNPWQDVEKAGQWLLKLKDEVQPDLVHLNGMAHGALDFGVPTVVVVHSCVLSWWKSVKDEEVPREWDKYKEMITKGLQHANMVVAPTQAMLHQAEALYGPFQNSTVVYNGRGQHTFQFGKKEPFVFSMGRVWDEAKNISMLAHIASDLPWPVYIAGDARHPATGEEIQLDNVHFLGQLTEKEVSDWLSRASIYALPAKYEPFGLTVLEAAMSGCALVVGKTDSQAEIWGNAAKYVNPNDADELRDTINHLVEDEFGRNIMACRAVKRSHGYTADPMGQDYDHVYRQLLKQTVTV
;
A
#
# COMPACT_ATOMS: atom_id res chain seq x y z
N MET A 1 -0.52 25.09 -25.75
CA MET A 1 -1.79 24.89 -25.02
C MET A 1 -1.43 24.35 -23.64
N GLU A 2 -1.89 24.98 -22.57
CA GLU A 2 -1.76 24.41 -21.22
C GLU A 2 -2.55 23.11 -21.16
N ALA A 3 -1.93 22.05 -20.63
CA ALA A 3 -2.64 20.80 -20.44
C ALA A 3 -3.67 20.99 -19.34
N HIS A 4 -4.91 20.68 -19.65
CA HIS A 4 -5.97 20.70 -18.67
C HIS A 4 -5.80 19.54 -17.69
N HIS A 5 -6.15 19.77 -16.42
CA HIS A 5 -6.34 18.70 -15.44
C HIS A 5 -7.49 17.80 -15.91
N PRO A 6 -7.45 16.49 -15.64
CA PRO A 6 -8.62 15.65 -15.91
C PRO A 6 -9.80 16.15 -15.07
N SER A 7 -10.95 16.29 -15.70
CA SER A 7 -12.19 16.67 -15.00
C SER A 7 -12.80 15.47 -14.29
N LYS A 8 -12.62 14.27 -14.87
CA LYS A 8 -13.21 13.04 -14.36
C LYS A 8 -12.29 11.83 -14.61
N ILE A 9 -12.13 10.99 -13.58
CA ILE A 9 -11.34 9.78 -13.61
C ILE A 9 -12.21 8.59 -13.21
N LEU A 10 -12.13 7.47 -13.93
CA LEU A 10 -12.58 6.16 -13.44
C LEU A 10 -11.40 5.48 -12.75
N MET A 11 -11.51 5.26 -11.46
CA MET A 11 -10.47 4.63 -10.65
C MET A 11 -10.97 3.29 -10.10
N THR A 12 -10.13 2.25 -10.10
CA THR A 12 -10.45 1.00 -9.36
C THR A 12 -9.82 1.02 -7.97
N ALA A 13 -10.41 0.29 -7.02
CA ALA A 13 -9.78 0.04 -5.72
C ALA A 13 -10.05 -1.39 -5.24
N ASP A 14 -9.02 -1.95 -4.61
CA ASP A 14 -9.12 -3.16 -3.79
C ASP A 14 -9.64 -2.79 -2.39
N THR A 15 -10.65 -3.48 -1.92
CA THR A 15 -11.23 -3.27 -0.59
C THR A 15 -10.47 -3.99 0.52
N VAL A 16 -9.46 -4.82 0.16
CA VAL A 16 -8.69 -5.65 1.08
C VAL A 16 -7.27 -5.11 1.24
N GLY A 17 -7.03 -4.25 2.23
CA GLY A 17 -5.69 -3.79 2.58
C GLY A 17 -5.38 -2.35 2.17
N GLY A 18 -4.09 -2.04 1.98
CA GLY A 18 -3.59 -0.67 1.86
C GLY A 18 -4.00 0.09 0.60
N VAL A 19 -4.48 -0.60 -0.45
CA VAL A 19 -4.91 0.04 -1.70
C VAL A 19 -6.17 0.90 -1.48
N TRP A 20 -7.08 0.48 -0.59
CA TRP A 20 -8.21 1.29 -0.17
C TRP A 20 -7.76 2.64 0.39
N THR A 21 -6.90 2.61 1.41
CA THR A 21 -6.35 3.81 2.05
C THR A 21 -5.63 4.71 1.03
N TYR A 22 -4.78 4.13 0.19
CA TYR A 22 -4.09 4.85 -0.87
C TYR A 22 -5.07 5.54 -1.83
N ALA A 23 -6.12 4.84 -2.28
CA ALA A 23 -7.09 5.39 -3.22
C ALA A 23 -7.82 6.59 -2.61
N LEU A 24 -8.29 6.50 -1.37
CA LEU A 24 -8.97 7.61 -0.70
C LEU A 24 -8.04 8.81 -0.49
N GLU A 25 -6.78 8.59 -0.10
CA GLU A 25 -5.80 9.66 0.05
C GLU A 25 -5.51 10.36 -1.29
N LEU A 26 -5.37 9.60 -2.37
CA LEU A 26 -5.18 10.18 -3.70
C LEU A 26 -6.41 10.97 -4.15
N ILE A 27 -7.62 10.46 -3.94
CA ILE A 27 -8.85 11.15 -4.32
C ILE A 27 -8.97 12.50 -3.59
N ARG A 28 -8.70 12.54 -2.28
CA ARG A 28 -8.65 13.79 -1.49
C ARG A 28 -7.59 14.75 -2.04
N ALA A 29 -6.40 14.24 -2.37
CA ALA A 29 -5.31 15.04 -2.90
C ALA A 29 -5.57 15.58 -4.32
N LEU A 30 -6.52 15.00 -5.07
CA LEU A 30 -6.95 15.47 -6.38
C LEU A 30 -8.05 16.55 -6.32
N ALA A 31 -8.69 16.76 -5.16
CA ALA A 31 -9.75 17.76 -5.02
C ALA A 31 -9.32 19.21 -5.37
N PRO A 32 -8.09 19.69 -5.03
CA PRO A 32 -7.62 21.02 -5.43
C PRO A 32 -7.58 21.24 -6.95
N PHE A 33 -7.40 20.15 -7.73
CA PHE A 33 -7.41 20.18 -9.20
C PHE A 33 -8.81 20.10 -9.79
N LYS A 34 -9.86 20.02 -8.94
CA LYS A 34 -11.28 19.86 -9.31
C LYS A 34 -11.57 18.55 -10.07
N THR A 35 -10.76 17.54 -9.88
CA THR A 35 -10.92 16.22 -10.48
C THR A 35 -12.00 15.45 -9.72
N GLN A 36 -13.03 14.98 -10.42
CA GLN A 36 -14.04 14.06 -9.90
C GLN A 36 -13.59 12.62 -10.12
N VAL A 37 -13.78 11.76 -9.16
CA VAL A 37 -13.37 10.35 -9.24
C VAL A 37 -14.57 9.42 -9.07
N ALA A 38 -14.82 8.60 -10.10
CA ALA A 38 -15.71 7.45 -10.01
C ALA A 38 -14.87 6.27 -9.52
N LEU A 39 -15.08 5.85 -8.26
CA LEU A 39 -14.31 4.77 -7.63
C LEU A 39 -15.06 3.46 -7.76
N ALA A 40 -14.53 2.54 -8.56
CA ALA A 40 -15.04 1.19 -8.77
C ALA A 40 -14.32 0.20 -7.84
N THR A 41 -15.04 -0.36 -6.84
CA THR A 41 -14.43 -1.25 -5.85
C THR A 41 -14.62 -2.72 -6.21
N MET A 42 -13.61 -3.53 -5.89
CA MET A 42 -13.58 -4.99 -6.10
C MET A 42 -12.93 -5.67 -4.89
N GLY A 43 -13.17 -6.96 -4.73
CA GLY A 43 -12.64 -7.77 -3.64
C GLY A 43 -13.74 -8.20 -2.68
N ALA A 44 -13.67 -7.78 -1.42
CA ALA A 44 -14.73 -7.99 -0.45
C ALA A 44 -15.76 -6.86 -0.50
N PRO A 45 -17.03 -7.10 -0.09
CA PRO A 45 -17.97 -6.01 0.17
C PRO A 45 -17.37 -4.99 1.15
N LEU A 46 -17.65 -3.71 0.91
CA LEU A 46 -17.20 -2.65 1.82
C LEU A 46 -17.79 -2.84 3.22
N SER A 47 -16.97 -2.56 4.24
CA SER A 47 -17.48 -2.39 5.61
C SER A 47 -18.24 -1.06 5.73
N GLU A 48 -19.02 -0.92 6.80
CA GLU A 48 -19.72 0.32 7.11
C GLU A 48 -18.74 1.50 7.29
N GLU A 49 -17.60 1.23 7.93
CA GLU A 49 -16.54 2.23 8.11
C GLU A 49 -15.96 2.68 6.75
N GLN A 50 -15.71 1.75 5.83
CA GLN A 50 -15.21 2.08 4.49
C GLN A 50 -16.24 2.92 3.69
N ARG A 51 -17.55 2.60 3.80
CA ARG A 51 -18.58 3.43 3.16
C ARG A 51 -18.61 4.83 3.71
N GLN A 52 -18.56 4.97 5.04
CA GLN A 52 -18.51 6.28 5.68
C GLN A 52 -17.28 7.07 5.26
N GLN A 53 -16.10 6.45 5.18
CA GLN A 53 -14.87 7.07 4.71
C GLN A 53 -14.99 7.59 3.27
N ALA A 54 -15.71 6.87 2.41
CA ALA A 54 -15.95 7.29 1.02
C ALA A 54 -16.99 8.42 0.93
N GLU A 55 -18.07 8.36 1.72
CA GLU A 55 -19.12 9.40 1.80
C GLU A 55 -18.58 10.76 2.27
N ASP A 56 -17.54 10.75 3.10
CA ASP A 56 -16.88 11.96 3.60
C ASP A 56 -15.98 12.66 2.56
N ILE A 57 -15.99 12.21 1.28
CA ILE A 57 -15.14 12.76 0.20
C ILE A 57 -16.00 13.37 -0.91
N ASP A 58 -16.03 14.70 -0.99
CA ASP A 58 -16.91 15.45 -1.91
C ASP A 58 -16.69 15.17 -3.40
N ASN A 59 -15.46 14.86 -3.81
CA ASN A 59 -15.11 14.61 -5.21
C ASN A 59 -15.10 13.11 -5.58
N LEU A 60 -15.76 12.26 -4.79
CA LEU A 60 -15.87 10.83 -5.00
C LEU A 60 -17.30 10.40 -5.30
N THR A 61 -17.47 9.54 -6.31
CA THR A 61 -18.71 8.77 -6.54
C THR A 61 -18.34 7.28 -6.47
N LEU A 62 -19.00 6.53 -5.57
CA LEU A 62 -18.71 5.14 -5.31
C LEU A 62 -19.54 4.20 -6.19
N TYR A 63 -18.88 3.18 -6.77
CA TYR A 63 -19.47 2.06 -7.49
C TYR A 63 -18.96 0.76 -6.87
N GLU A 64 -19.84 0.03 -6.20
CA GLU A 64 -19.47 -1.18 -5.45
C GLU A 64 -19.63 -2.46 -6.28
N SER A 65 -18.70 -3.40 -6.11
CA SER A 65 -18.85 -4.78 -6.55
C SER A 65 -18.12 -5.73 -5.60
N ASP A 66 -18.38 -7.03 -5.75
CA ASP A 66 -17.75 -8.12 -5.00
C ASP A 66 -16.93 -9.06 -5.91
N TYR A 67 -16.59 -8.61 -7.12
CA TYR A 67 -15.75 -9.40 -8.04
C TYR A 67 -14.40 -9.70 -7.40
N LYS A 68 -13.95 -10.95 -7.54
CA LYS A 68 -12.64 -11.37 -7.06
C LYS A 68 -11.51 -10.57 -7.70
N LEU A 69 -10.50 -10.31 -6.89
CA LEU A 69 -9.25 -9.71 -7.33
C LEU A 69 -8.35 -10.76 -7.98
N GLU A 70 -7.48 -10.34 -8.88
CA GLU A 70 -6.61 -11.17 -9.71
C GLU A 70 -5.67 -12.12 -8.93
N TRP A 71 -5.40 -11.82 -7.65
CA TRP A 71 -4.55 -12.62 -6.76
C TRP A 71 -5.33 -13.63 -5.87
N MET A 72 -6.66 -13.64 -5.95
CA MET A 72 -7.53 -14.55 -5.20
C MET A 72 -7.64 -15.92 -5.89
N ASP A 73 -8.14 -16.92 -5.18
CA ASP A 73 -8.35 -18.28 -5.70
C ASP A 73 -9.33 -18.31 -6.88
N ASN A 74 -8.87 -18.88 -8.02
CA ASN A 74 -9.68 -19.04 -9.23
C ASN A 74 -10.43 -17.77 -9.67
N PRO A 75 -9.74 -16.63 -9.87
CA PRO A 75 -10.41 -15.34 -10.01
C PRO A 75 -10.86 -15.04 -11.46
N TRP A 76 -10.42 -15.80 -12.46
CA TRP A 76 -10.41 -15.37 -13.85
C TRP A 76 -11.79 -15.11 -14.45
N GLN A 77 -12.82 -15.86 -14.01
CA GLN A 77 -14.19 -15.61 -14.45
C GLN A 77 -14.73 -14.28 -13.88
N ASP A 78 -14.37 -13.97 -12.63
CA ASP A 78 -14.76 -12.71 -12.00
C ASP A 78 -13.97 -11.53 -12.56
N VAL A 79 -12.68 -11.72 -12.83
CA VAL A 79 -11.83 -10.71 -13.52
C VAL A 79 -12.41 -10.35 -14.89
N GLU A 80 -12.88 -11.35 -15.66
CA GLU A 80 -13.54 -11.11 -16.95
C GLU A 80 -14.84 -10.31 -16.78
N LYS A 81 -15.71 -10.72 -15.84
CA LYS A 81 -16.97 -10.00 -15.55
C LYS A 81 -16.72 -8.58 -15.05
N ALA A 82 -15.73 -8.41 -14.16
CA ALA A 82 -15.30 -7.11 -13.69
C ALA A 82 -14.82 -6.23 -14.84
N GLY A 83 -14.08 -6.79 -15.80
CA GLY A 83 -13.66 -6.08 -17.01
C GLY A 83 -14.84 -5.56 -17.84
N GLN A 84 -15.87 -6.39 -18.05
CA GLN A 84 -17.10 -5.99 -18.74
C GLN A 84 -17.87 -4.89 -17.96
N TRP A 85 -17.91 -4.99 -16.64
CA TRP A 85 -18.52 -3.98 -15.78
C TRP A 85 -17.74 -2.65 -15.84
N LEU A 86 -16.41 -2.67 -15.79
CA LEU A 86 -15.58 -1.48 -15.91
C LEU A 86 -15.77 -0.77 -17.25
N LEU A 87 -15.91 -1.51 -18.36
CA LEU A 87 -16.22 -0.93 -19.66
C LEU A 87 -17.60 -0.26 -19.69
N LYS A 88 -18.60 -0.84 -19.04
CA LYS A 88 -19.94 -0.21 -18.90
C LYS A 88 -19.85 1.06 -18.04
N LEU A 89 -19.13 1.00 -16.91
CA LEU A 89 -18.92 2.19 -16.07
C LEU A 89 -18.19 3.29 -16.84
N LYS A 90 -17.18 2.96 -17.63
CA LYS A 90 -16.49 3.92 -18.49
C LYS A 90 -17.47 4.62 -19.45
N ASP A 91 -18.40 3.87 -20.05
CA ASP A 91 -19.40 4.46 -20.97
C ASP A 91 -20.43 5.31 -20.22
N GLU A 92 -20.77 4.97 -18.97
CA GLU A 92 -21.68 5.76 -18.11
C GLU A 92 -21.00 7.03 -17.58
N VAL A 93 -19.80 6.88 -17.03
CA VAL A 93 -19.05 7.93 -16.34
C VAL A 93 -18.44 8.93 -17.33
N GLN A 94 -18.07 8.48 -18.54
CA GLN A 94 -17.35 9.27 -19.56
C GLN A 94 -16.08 9.93 -18.98
N PRO A 95 -15.12 9.14 -18.43
CA PRO A 95 -13.91 9.69 -17.83
C PRO A 95 -12.93 10.17 -18.90
N ASP A 96 -12.08 11.12 -18.54
CA ASP A 96 -10.96 11.59 -19.37
C ASP A 96 -9.81 10.55 -19.41
N LEU A 97 -9.68 9.76 -18.34
CA LEU A 97 -8.71 8.66 -18.23
C LEU A 97 -9.18 7.59 -17.22
N VAL A 98 -8.56 6.42 -17.29
CA VAL A 98 -8.79 5.31 -16.35
C VAL A 98 -7.53 5.09 -15.51
N HIS A 99 -7.71 4.98 -14.18
CA HIS A 99 -6.65 4.68 -13.22
C HIS A 99 -6.93 3.32 -12.55
N LEU A 100 -6.13 2.34 -12.88
CA LEU A 100 -6.31 0.96 -12.42
C LEU A 100 -5.31 0.64 -11.29
N ASN A 101 -5.85 0.23 -10.14
CA ASN A 101 -5.08 -0.28 -9.02
C ASN A 101 -4.98 -1.82 -9.01
N GLY A 102 -5.56 -2.48 -10.02
CA GLY A 102 -5.36 -3.88 -10.40
C GLY A 102 -4.76 -3.93 -11.80
N MET A 103 -3.90 -4.89 -12.07
CA MET A 103 -3.07 -4.90 -13.28
C MET A 103 -3.72 -5.63 -14.45
N ALA A 104 -4.51 -6.68 -14.20
CA ALA A 104 -5.07 -7.53 -15.26
C ALA A 104 -5.98 -6.75 -16.23
N HIS A 105 -6.70 -5.74 -15.76
CA HIS A 105 -7.62 -4.94 -16.57
C HIS A 105 -6.90 -3.89 -17.45
N GLY A 106 -5.59 -3.70 -17.30
CA GLY A 106 -4.81 -2.77 -18.12
C GLY A 106 -4.79 -3.12 -19.63
N ALA A 107 -5.16 -4.36 -19.98
CA ALA A 107 -5.28 -4.81 -21.37
C ALA A 107 -6.63 -4.49 -22.03
N LEU A 108 -7.59 -3.92 -21.30
CA LEU A 108 -8.89 -3.54 -21.84
C LEU A 108 -8.78 -2.25 -22.65
N ASP A 109 -9.50 -2.21 -23.77
CA ASP A 109 -9.60 -0.99 -24.57
C ASP A 109 -10.70 -0.08 -23.99
N PHE A 110 -10.28 0.89 -23.18
CA PHE A 110 -11.18 1.90 -22.65
C PHE A 110 -11.43 3.07 -23.60
N GLY A 111 -10.69 3.18 -24.72
CA GLY A 111 -10.77 4.30 -25.65
C GLY A 111 -10.28 5.63 -25.07
N VAL A 112 -9.74 5.64 -23.86
CA VAL A 112 -9.12 6.77 -23.17
C VAL A 112 -7.81 6.31 -22.51
N PRO A 113 -6.86 7.21 -22.19
CA PRO A 113 -5.59 6.82 -21.57
C PRO A 113 -5.78 6.02 -20.27
N THR A 114 -4.91 5.04 -20.07
CA THR A 114 -4.95 4.14 -18.92
C THR A 114 -3.64 4.20 -18.14
N VAL A 115 -3.76 4.48 -16.84
CA VAL A 115 -2.69 4.35 -15.85
C VAL A 115 -2.90 3.05 -15.08
N VAL A 116 -1.86 2.25 -14.92
CA VAL A 116 -1.88 1.03 -14.10
C VAL A 116 -0.85 1.17 -12.98
N VAL A 117 -1.29 0.99 -11.73
CA VAL A 117 -0.41 1.08 -10.57
C VAL A 117 -0.04 -0.31 -10.06
N VAL A 118 1.26 -0.56 -9.95
CA VAL A 118 1.82 -1.82 -9.43
C VAL A 118 2.12 -1.64 -7.94
N HIS A 119 1.09 -1.75 -7.08
CA HIS A 119 1.27 -1.65 -5.63
C HIS A 119 2.07 -2.80 -5.04
N SER A 120 1.84 -3.99 -5.55
CA SER A 120 2.52 -5.25 -5.24
C SER A 120 2.15 -6.28 -6.29
N CYS A 121 2.83 -7.43 -6.33
CA CYS A 121 2.39 -8.54 -7.16
C CYS A 121 2.73 -9.89 -6.51
N VAL A 122 1.98 -10.94 -6.88
CA VAL A 122 2.16 -12.30 -6.34
C VAL A 122 3.58 -12.82 -6.60
N LEU A 123 4.13 -12.58 -7.78
CA LEU A 123 5.43 -13.12 -8.15
C LEU A 123 6.57 -12.49 -7.33
N SER A 124 6.53 -11.17 -7.10
CA SER A 124 7.51 -10.50 -6.26
C SER A 124 7.36 -10.86 -4.77
N TRP A 125 6.11 -11.04 -4.31
CA TRP A 125 5.82 -11.56 -2.98
C TRP A 125 6.42 -12.95 -2.80
N TRP A 126 6.14 -13.87 -3.75
CA TRP A 126 6.61 -15.24 -3.70
C TRP A 126 8.14 -15.31 -3.61
N LYS A 127 8.81 -14.60 -4.50
CA LYS A 127 10.28 -14.54 -4.52
C LYS A 127 10.86 -14.00 -3.21
N SER A 128 10.24 -12.98 -2.61
CA SER A 128 10.76 -12.34 -1.39
C SER A 128 10.44 -13.14 -0.11
N VAL A 129 9.33 -13.88 -0.09
CA VAL A 129 8.82 -14.56 1.11
C VAL A 129 9.22 -16.03 1.14
N LYS A 130 9.10 -16.73 0.01
CA LYS A 130 9.36 -18.18 -0.09
C LYS A 130 10.78 -18.52 -0.53
N ASP A 131 11.47 -17.60 -1.21
CA ASP A 131 12.80 -17.83 -1.81
C ASP A 131 12.82 -19.07 -2.74
N GLU A 132 11.70 -19.32 -3.42
CA GLU A 132 11.46 -20.46 -4.28
C GLU A 132 10.97 -20.00 -5.65
N GLU A 133 11.02 -20.91 -6.64
CA GLU A 133 10.38 -20.68 -7.93
C GLU A 133 8.86 -20.59 -7.76
N VAL A 134 8.25 -19.64 -8.48
CA VAL A 134 6.80 -19.43 -8.44
C VAL A 134 6.10 -20.67 -9.04
N PRO A 135 5.15 -21.31 -8.34
CA PRO A 135 4.45 -22.48 -8.84
C PRO A 135 3.70 -22.20 -10.14
N ARG A 136 3.58 -23.23 -11.01
CA ARG A 136 2.90 -23.11 -12.31
C ARG A 136 1.43 -22.71 -12.24
N GLU A 137 0.80 -22.89 -11.11
CA GLU A 137 -0.57 -22.41 -10.89
C GLU A 137 -0.71 -20.90 -11.08
N TRP A 138 0.41 -20.15 -10.94
CA TRP A 138 0.49 -18.71 -11.17
C TRP A 138 0.85 -18.31 -12.62
N ASP A 139 1.02 -19.28 -13.55
CA ASP A 139 1.34 -18.98 -14.95
C ASP A 139 0.26 -18.12 -15.60
N LYS A 140 -1.01 -18.42 -15.34
CA LYS A 140 -2.14 -17.62 -15.83
C LYS A 140 -2.13 -16.19 -15.27
N TYR A 141 -1.83 -16.05 -13.98
CA TYR A 141 -1.64 -14.74 -13.35
C TYR A 141 -0.54 -13.96 -14.07
N LYS A 142 0.65 -14.57 -14.22
CA LYS A 142 1.78 -13.96 -14.91
C LYS A 142 1.42 -13.48 -16.31
N GLU A 143 0.73 -14.33 -17.09
CA GLU A 143 0.26 -14.00 -18.44
C GLU A 143 -0.64 -12.76 -18.44
N MET A 144 -1.67 -12.75 -17.58
CA MET A 144 -2.68 -11.69 -17.54
C MET A 144 -2.10 -10.36 -17.04
N ILE A 145 -1.24 -10.41 -16.01
CA ILE A 145 -0.58 -9.22 -15.49
C ILE A 145 0.42 -8.65 -16.50
N THR A 146 1.22 -9.51 -17.16
CA THR A 146 2.14 -9.07 -18.23
C THR A 146 1.35 -8.34 -19.30
N LYS A 147 0.26 -8.93 -19.77
CA LYS A 147 -0.59 -8.34 -20.80
C LYS A 147 -1.15 -6.99 -20.37
N GLY A 148 -1.67 -6.89 -19.15
CA GLY A 148 -2.23 -5.65 -18.61
C GLY A 148 -1.19 -4.53 -18.52
N LEU A 149 -0.03 -4.83 -17.96
CA LEU A 149 1.05 -3.85 -17.80
C LEU A 149 1.64 -3.39 -19.15
N GLN A 150 1.78 -4.29 -20.12
CA GLN A 150 2.32 -3.95 -21.44
C GLN A 150 1.37 -3.14 -22.32
N HIS A 151 0.05 -3.16 -22.07
CA HIS A 151 -0.93 -2.38 -22.81
C HIS A 151 -1.25 -1.03 -22.12
N ALA A 152 -0.85 -0.84 -20.86
CA ALA A 152 -1.05 0.41 -20.16
C ALA A 152 -0.33 1.59 -20.85
N ASN A 153 -0.96 2.75 -20.91
CA ASN A 153 -0.31 3.96 -21.42
C ASN A 153 0.76 4.48 -20.44
N MET A 154 0.60 4.21 -19.15
CA MET A 154 1.57 4.51 -18.12
C MET A 154 1.51 3.45 -17.02
N VAL A 155 2.66 2.91 -16.62
CA VAL A 155 2.81 2.06 -15.44
C VAL A 155 3.40 2.91 -14.32
N VAL A 156 2.76 2.88 -13.15
CA VAL A 156 3.24 3.58 -11.96
C VAL A 156 3.59 2.57 -10.88
N ALA A 157 4.67 2.80 -10.15
CA ALA A 157 5.00 2.03 -8.95
C ALA A 157 5.24 2.96 -7.75
N PRO A 158 4.99 2.49 -6.50
CA PRO A 158 5.14 3.32 -5.30
C PRO A 158 6.60 3.53 -4.88
N THR A 159 7.55 2.81 -5.48
CA THR A 159 8.99 2.94 -5.25
C THR A 159 9.77 2.52 -6.50
N GLN A 160 11.01 3.00 -6.62
CA GLN A 160 11.92 2.57 -7.69
C GLN A 160 12.24 1.07 -7.56
N ALA A 161 12.38 0.59 -6.33
CA ALA A 161 12.58 -0.84 -6.06
C ALA A 161 11.42 -1.69 -6.59
N MET A 162 10.16 -1.27 -6.37
CA MET A 162 8.99 -1.99 -6.90
C MET A 162 8.91 -1.92 -8.43
N LEU A 163 9.24 -0.76 -9.02
CA LEU A 163 9.26 -0.61 -10.47
C LEU A 163 10.29 -1.57 -11.10
N HIS A 164 11.51 -1.61 -10.59
CA HIS A 164 12.55 -2.52 -11.06
C HIS A 164 12.14 -4.00 -10.92
N GLN A 165 11.49 -4.36 -9.81
CA GLN A 165 10.98 -5.73 -9.63
C GLN A 165 9.89 -6.06 -10.68
N ALA A 166 8.98 -5.14 -10.94
CA ALA A 166 7.93 -5.34 -11.94
C ALA A 166 8.52 -5.47 -13.36
N GLU A 167 9.47 -4.62 -13.74
CA GLU A 167 10.16 -4.71 -15.04
C GLU A 167 10.93 -6.02 -15.20
N ALA A 168 11.58 -6.49 -14.14
CA ALA A 168 12.30 -7.78 -14.17
C ALA A 168 11.37 -8.99 -14.33
N LEU A 169 10.13 -8.92 -13.85
CA LEU A 169 9.16 -10.02 -13.88
C LEU A 169 8.27 -10.02 -15.12
N TYR A 170 7.90 -8.84 -15.63
CA TYR A 170 6.88 -8.67 -16.67
C TYR A 170 7.42 -8.01 -17.94
N GLY A 171 8.70 -7.66 -17.96
CA GLY A 171 9.39 -7.02 -19.10
C GLY A 171 9.40 -5.49 -18.98
N PRO A 172 10.16 -4.81 -19.88
CA PRO A 172 10.20 -3.36 -19.91
C PRO A 172 8.85 -2.79 -20.31
N PHE A 173 8.46 -1.68 -19.66
CA PHE A 173 7.23 -0.97 -19.99
C PHE A 173 7.51 0.17 -20.97
N GLN A 174 6.55 0.48 -21.84
CA GLN A 174 6.70 1.57 -22.81
C GLN A 174 6.88 2.92 -22.10
N ASN A 175 6.06 3.17 -21.08
CA ASN A 175 6.17 4.33 -20.23
C ASN A 175 5.99 3.87 -18.77
N SER A 176 6.89 4.27 -17.91
CA SER A 176 6.80 3.98 -16.48
C SER A 176 7.35 5.15 -15.64
N THR A 177 6.87 5.27 -14.43
CA THR A 177 7.33 6.27 -13.46
C THR A 177 7.09 5.81 -12.05
N VAL A 178 7.75 6.47 -11.10
CA VAL A 178 7.52 6.29 -9.66
C VAL A 178 6.70 7.46 -9.15
N VAL A 179 5.63 7.15 -8.43
CA VAL A 179 4.90 8.10 -7.60
C VAL A 179 4.81 7.51 -6.20
N TYR A 180 5.51 8.13 -5.25
CA TYR A 180 5.50 7.67 -3.86
C TYR A 180 4.12 7.83 -3.25
N ASN A 181 3.68 6.84 -2.47
CA ASN A 181 2.44 6.95 -1.72
C ASN A 181 2.55 8.03 -0.64
N GLY A 182 1.44 8.65 -0.30
CA GLY A 182 1.35 9.69 0.71
C GLY A 182 0.20 9.46 1.70
N ARG A 183 0.30 10.12 2.87
CA ARG A 183 -0.75 10.16 3.89
C ARG A 183 -1.08 11.61 4.25
N GLY A 184 -2.33 11.84 4.66
CA GLY A 184 -2.78 13.14 5.17
C GLY A 184 -1.97 13.58 6.39
N GLN A 185 -1.48 14.83 6.40
CA GLN A 185 -0.61 15.34 7.46
C GLN A 185 -1.29 15.45 8.83
N HIS A 186 -2.62 15.53 8.88
CA HIS A 186 -3.36 15.79 10.11
C HIS A 186 -3.89 14.53 10.80
N THR A 187 -3.80 13.38 10.14
CA THR A 187 -4.32 12.12 10.66
C THR A 187 -3.43 11.55 11.77
N PHE A 188 -2.12 11.69 11.62
CA PHE A 188 -1.12 11.12 12.51
C PHE A 188 -0.32 12.22 13.21
N GLN A 189 -0.37 12.25 14.53
CA GLN A 189 0.23 13.31 15.34
C GLN A 189 1.09 12.75 16.46
N PHE A 190 1.99 13.59 16.97
CA PHE A 190 2.80 13.27 18.14
C PHE A 190 1.98 13.28 19.40
N GLY A 191 2.20 12.28 20.26
CA GLY A 191 1.75 12.24 21.63
C GLY A 191 2.90 12.08 22.63
N LYS A 192 2.58 11.94 23.90
CA LYS A 192 3.55 11.57 24.91
C LYS A 192 3.96 10.11 24.71
N LYS A 193 5.24 9.87 24.41
CA LYS A 193 5.75 8.52 24.18
C LYS A 193 5.76 7.68 25.46
N GLU A 194 5.34 6.44 25.31
CA GLU A 194 5.28 5.44 26.36
C GLU A 194 6.24 4.26 26.01
N PRO A 195 6.73 3.53 27.03
CA PRO A 195 7.71 2.47 26.83
C PRO A 195 7.06 1.19 26.32
N PHE A 196 6.71 1.14 25.02
CA PHE A 196 6.23 -0.06 24.35
C PHE A 196 6.63 -0.10 22.88
N VAL A 197 6.61 -1.30 22.32
CA VAL A 197 6.77 -1.60 20.89
C VAL A 197 5.38 -1.81 20.29
N PHE A 198 5.13 -1.16 19.16
CA PHE A 198 3.89 -1.35 18.39
C PHE A 198 4.18 -1.91 17.02
N SER A 199 3.30 -2.78 16.54
CA SER A 199 3.30 -3.29 15.17
C SER A 199 1.89 -3.39 14.66
N MET A 200 1.70 -3.24 13.34
CA MET A 200 0.38 -3.49 12.75
C MET A 200 0.46 -3.99 11.31
N GLY A 201 -0.51 -4.81 10.95
CA GLY A 201 -0.64 -5.36 9.60
C GLY A 201 -1.50 -6.61 9.56
N ARG A 202 -1.59 -7.22 8.39
CA ARG A 202 -2.23 -8.52 8.23
C ARG A 202 -1.34 -9.58 8.90
N VAL A 203 -1.74 -10.06 10.08
CA VAL A 203 -0.96 -11.01 10.89
C VAL A 203 -0.76 -12.34 10.16
N TRP A 204 -1.76 -12.73 9.36
CA TRP A 204 -1.72 -13.94 8.54
C TRP A 204 -0.80 -13.84 7.32
N ASP A 205 -0.37 -12.65 6.92
CA ASP A 205 0.52 -12.43 5.77
C ASP A 205 1.98 -12.67 6.15
N GLU A 206 2.54 -13.77 5.70
CA GLU A 206 3.94 -14.12 5.95
C GLU A 206 4.93 -13.01 5.54
N ALA A 207 4.55 -12.17 4.57
CA ALA A 207 5.36 -11.02 4.15
C ALA A 207 5.55 -10.00 5.27
N LYS A 208 4.55 -9.82 6.15
CA LYS A 208 4.63 -8.88 7.28
C LYS A 208 5.50 -9.41 8.42
N ASN A 209 5.65 -10.74 8.50
CA ASN A 209 6.55 -11.43 9.43
C ASN A 209 6.32 -11.05 10.91
N ILE A 210 5.07 -10.76 11.26
CA ILE A 210 4.67 -10.33 12.63
C ILE A 210 4.91 -11.45 13.65
N SER A 211 4.84 -12.70 13.24
CA SER A 211 5.14 -13.86 14.08
C SER A 211 6.57 -13.84 14.64
N MET A 212 7.55 -13.31 13.88
CA MET A 212 8.92 -13.14 14.39
C MET A 212 8.97 -12.16 15.56
N LEU A 213 8.22 -11.05 15.49
CA LEU A 213 8.14 -10.11 16.61
C LEU A 213 7.48 -10.74 17.83
N ALA A 214 6.41 -11.52 17.65
CA ALA A 214 5.76 -12.27 18.74
C ALA A 214 6.71 -13.31 19.36
N HIS A 215 7.54 -13.97 18.55
CA HIS A 215 8.52 -14.97 19.01
C HIS A 215 9.53 -14.37 19.98
N ILE A 216 10.01 -13.16 19.76
CA ILE A 216 11.01 -12.50 20.63
C ILE A 216 10.39 -11.65 21.76
N ALA A 217 9.07 -11.50 21.78
CA ALA A 217 8.42 -10.54 22.68
C ALA A 217 8.66 -10.81 24.16
N SER A 218 8.79 -12.09 24.57
CA SER A 218 9.13 -12.48 25.96
C SER A 218 10.53 -12.05 26.40
N ASP A 219 11.44 -11.81 25.46
CA ASP A 219 12.82 -11.42 25.73
C ASP A 219 13.03 -9.90 25.70
N LEU A 220 11.95 -9.14 25.45
CA LEU A 220 11.98 -7.69 25.43
C LEU A 220 11.57 -7.10 26.77
N PRO A 221 12.25 -6.02 27.25
CA PRO A 221 11.91 -5.39 28.53
C PRO A 221 10.62 -4.54 28.45
N TRP A 222 10.15 -4.23 27.22
CA TRP A 222 8.94 -3.46 26.99
C TRP A 222 7.85 -4.36 26.40
N PRO A 223 6.57 -4.10 26.74
CA PRO A 223 5.46 -4.83 26.15
C PRO A 223 5.36 -4.58 24.64
N VAL A 224 4.91 -5.62 23.92
CA VAL A 224 4.66 -5.58 22.48
C VAL A 224 3.15 -5.60 22.24
N TYR A 225 2.66 -4.60 21.53
CA TYR A 225 1.27 -4.50 21.09
C TYR A 225 1.19 -4.71 19.57
N ILE A 226 0.25 -5.54 19.15
CA ILE A 226 0.06 -5.88 17.72
C ILE A 226 -1.39 -5.63 17.35
N ALA A 227 -1.62 -4.85 16.29
CA ALA A 227 -2.93 -4.62 15.71
C ALA A 227 -3.03 -5.22 14.30
N GLY A 228 -4.23 -5.64 13.91
CA GLY A 228 -4.52 -6.10 12.56
C GLY A 228 -5.40 -7.33 12.49
N ASP A 229 -5.54 -7.87 11.28
CA ASP A 229 -6.34 -9.05 11.04
C ASP A 229 -5.49 -10.31 11.20
N ALA A 230 -5.89 -11.18 12.12
CA ALA A 230 -5.26 -12.48 12.36
C ALA A 230 -5.89 -13.61 11.54
N ARG A 231 -7.06 -13.38 10.91
CA ARG A 231 -7.80 -14.40 10.18
C ARG A 231 -7.43 -14.38 8.70
N HIS A 232 -6.94 -15.50 8.19
CA HIS A 232 -6.65 -15.66 6.77
C HIS A 232 -7.95 -15.62 5.94
N PRO A 233 -8.10 -14.72 4.95
CA PRO A 233 -9.37 -14.47 4.26
C PRO A 233 -9.87 -15.68 3.44
N ALA A 234 -8.98 -16.50 2.90
CA ALA A 234 -9.35 -17.65 2.08
C ALA A 234 -9.58 -18.92 2.90
N THR A 235 -8.77 -19.20 3.93
CA THR A 235 -8.85 -20.45 4.72
C THR A 235 -9.70 -20.28 5.99
N GLY A 236 -9.91 -19.05 6.47
CA GLY A 236 -10.54 -18.77 7.74
C GLY A 236 -9.69 -19.13 8.97
N GLU A 237 -8.45 -19.58 8.74
CA GLU A 237 -7.50 -19.91 9.81
C GLU A 237 -7.11 -18.66 10.59
N GLU A 238 -7.08 -18.76 11.92
CA GLU A 238 -6.71 -17.65 12.79
C GLU A 238 -5.33 -17.91 13.39
N ILE A 239 -4.42 -16.94 13.17
CA ILE A 239 -3.06 -16.99 13.72
C ILE A 239 -3.12 -16.59 15.19
N GLN A 240 -2.64 -17.47 16.05
CA GLN A 240 -2.45 -17.20 17.47
C GLN A 240 -1.07 -16.58 17.71
N LEU A 241 -1.02 -15.50 18.47
CA LEU A 241 0.21 -14.80 18.82
C LEU A 241 0.41 -14.90 20.34
N ASP A 242 1.49 -15.57 20.72
CA ASP A 242 1.89 -15.70 22.13
C ASP A 242 2.79 -14.50 22.56
N ASN A 243 2.81 -14.22 23.84
CA ASN A 243 3.68 -13.23 24.49
C ASN A 243 3.50 -11.77 24.06
N VAL A 244 2.40 -11.45 23.38
CA VAL A 244 2.06 -10.09 22.92
C VAL A 244 0.65 -9.69 23.35
N HIS A 245 0.39 -8.39 23.33
CA HIS A 245 -0.96 -7.85 23.48
C HIS A 245 -1.60 -7.68 22.11
N PHE A 246 -2.40 -8.66 21.70
CA PHE A 246 -3.11 -8.58 20.42
C PHE A 246 -4.37 -7.73 20.56
N LEU A 247 -4.50 -6.69 19.73
CA LEU A 247 -5.55 -5.67 19.79
C LEU A 247 -6.69 -5.91 18.78
N GLY A 248 -6.51 -6.88 17.85
CA GLY A 248 -7.44 -7.06 16.74
C GLY A 248 -7.35 -5.93 15.70
N GLN A 249 -8.39 -5.82 14.89
CA GLN A 249 -8.52 -4.72 13.93
C GLN A 249 -8.88 -3.43 14.68
N LEU A 250 -8.20 -2.34 14.32
CA LEU A 250 -8.41 -1.01 14.89
C LEU A 250 -8.90 -0.06 13.81
N THR A 251 -9.75 0.88 14.19
CA THR A 251 -10.11 2.05 13.37
C THR A 251 -8.91 2.95 13.14
N GLU A 252 -8.94 3.80 12.11
CA GLU A 252 -7.85 4.76 11.83
C GLU A 252 -7.56 5.66 13.03
N LYS A 253 -8.58 6.08 13.75
CA LYS A 253 -8.44 6.90 14.95
C LYS A 253 -7.72 6.14 16.07
N GLU A 254 -8.09 4.89 16.32
CA GLU A 254 -7.42 4.06 17.33
C GLU A 254 -5.96 3.78 16.94
N VAL A 255 -5.69 3.52 15.65
CA VAL A 255 -4.32 3.38 15.13
C VAL A 255 -3.52 4.66 15.41
N SER A 256 -4.08 5.83 15.09
CA SER A 256 -3.44 7.12 15.35
C SER A 256 -3.14 7.31 16.85
N ASP A 257 -4.09 6.96 17.73
CA ASP A 257 -3.92 7.04 19.19
C ASP A 257 -2.80 6.11 19.69
N TRP A 258 -2.73 4.86 19.20
CA TRP A 258 -1.65 3.92 19.54
C TRP A 258 -0.30 4.41 19.05
N LEU A 259 -0.20 4.80 17.79
CA LEU A 259 1.05 5.29 17.17
C LEU A 259 1.55 6.58 17.87
N SER A 260 0.65 7.47 18.28
CA SER A 260 1.02 8.70 18.98
C SER A 260 1.79 8.43 20.27
N ARG A 261 1.47 7.33 20.98
CA ARG A 261 2.08 6.90 22.24
C ARG A 261 3.25 5.93 22.08
N ALA A 262 3.28 5.13 21.02
CA ALA A 262 4.33 4.15 20.80
C ALA A 262 5.72 4.78 20.67
N SER A 263 6.70 4.31 21.45
CA SER A 263 8.11 4.75 21.32
C SER A 263 8.81 4.09 20.13
N ILE A 264 8.54 2.82 19.87
CA ILE A 264 9.13 2.04 18.79
C ILE A 264 8.02 1.43 17.95
N TYR A 265 8.14 1.54 16.63
CA TYR A 265 7.35 0.78 15.68
C TYR A 265 8.24 -0.26 15.02
N ALA A 266 7.84 -1.54 15.08
CA ALA A 266 8.62 -2.64 14.52
C ALA A 266 7.81 -3.42 13.49
N LEU A 267 8.32 -3.52 12.25
CA LEU A 267 7.75 -4.34 11.17
C LEU A 267 8.88 -5.05 10.43
N PRO A 268 9.28 -6.27 10.86
CA PRO A 268 10.38 -7.02 10.25
C PRO A 268 9.95 -7.71 8.94
N ALA A 269 9.28 -6.97 8.06
CA ALA A 269 8.69 -7.50 6.84
C ALA A 269 9.73 -8.07 5.88
N LYS A 270 9.40 -9.22 5.26
CA LYS A 270 10.17 -9.84 4.17
C LYS A 270 9.88 -9.16 2.82
N TYR A 271 8.68 -8.62 2.67
CA TYR A 271 8.24 -7.91 1.49
C TYR A 271 7.31 -6.76 1.88
N GLU A 272 7.70 -5.55 1.52
CA GLU A 272 6.94 -4.33 1.77
C GLU A 272 7.24 -3.31 0.68
N PRO A 273 6.42 -3.21 -0.37
CA PRO A 273 6.69 -2.31 -1.51
C PRO A 273 6.77 -0.83 -1.17
N PHE A 274 6.03 -0.38 -0.16
CA PHE A 274 6.08 1.00 0.35
C PHE A 274 6.01 1.06 1.88
N GLY A 275 4.94 0.54 2.48
CA GLY A 275 4.76 0.54 3.94
C GLY A 275 4.01 1.78 4.46
N LEU A 276 2.71 1.90 4.13
CA LEU A 276 1.88 2.97 4.67
C LEU A 276 1.88 2.98 6.21
N THR A 277 1.86 1.80 6.85
CA THR A 277 1.90 1.67 8.31
C THR A 277 3.21 2.17 8.91
N VAL A 278 4.33 1.99 8.20
CA VAL A 278 5.64 2.53 8.60
C VAL A 278 5.65 4.05 8.46
N LEU A 279 5.01 4.57 7.40
CA LEU A 279 4.86 6.02 7.19
C LEU A 279 4.01 6.65 8.32
N GLU A 280 2.89 6.04 8.67
CA GLU A 280 2.00 6.46 9.75
C GLU A 280 2.73 6.50 11.10
N ALA A 281 3.54 5.46 11.37
CA ALA A 281 4.39 5.41 12.56
C ALA A 281 5.46 6.50 12.56
N ALA A 282 6.08 6.76 11.42
CA ALA A 282 7.05 7.84 11.26
C ALA A 282 6.42 9.22 11.51
N MET A 283 5.26 9.49 10.92
CA MET A 283 4.49 10.73 11.12
C MET A 283 4.11 10.92 12.59
N SER A 284 3.84 9.84 13.30
CA SER A 284 3.53 9.84 14.73
C SER A 284 4.76 9.92 15.65
N GLY A 285 5.98 9.97 15.10
CA GLY A 285 7.21 10.09 15.87
C GLY A 285 7.66 8.82 16.57
N CYS A 286 7.42 7.65 15.98
CA CYS A 286 8.00 6.39 16.45
C CYS A 286 9.44 6.24 15.91
N ALA A 287 10.32 5.62 16.69
CA ALA A 287 11.57 5.07 16.16
C ALA A 287 11.25 3.81 15.35
N LEU A 288 11.80 3.70 14.13
CA LEU A 288 11.45 2.67 13.18
C LEU A 288 12.45 1.49 13.21
N VAL A 289 11.92 0.27 13.33
CA VAL A 289 12.65 -0.99 13.11
C VAL A 289 11.94 -1.74 11.98
N VAL A 290 12.57 -1.89 10.82
CA VAL A 290 11.94 -2.46 9.62
C VAL A 290 12.77 -3.58 9.02
N GLY A 291 12.12 -4.49 8.31
CA GLY A 291 12.83 -5.51 7.55
C GLY A 291 13.73 -4.86 6.47
N LYS A 292 14.91 -5.43 6.28
CA LYS A 292 15.88 -4.96 5.28
C LYS A 292 15.42 -5.34 3.87
N THR A 293 14.66 -4.45 3.24
CA THR A 293 14.22 -4.54 1.84
C THR A 293 14.67 -3.30 1.08
N ASP A 294 14.82 -3.43 -0.25
CA ASP A 294 15.28 -2.31 -1.10
C ASP A 294 14.30 -1.12 -1.04
N SER A 295 13.00 -1.40 -1.02
CA SER A 295 11.95 -0.36 -0.92
C SER A 295 12.01 0.38 0.42
N GLN A 296 12.20 -0.33 1.55
CA GLN A 296 12.32 0.33 2.85
C GLN A 296 13.62 1.14 2.95
N ALA A 297 14.72 0.65 2.37
CA ALA A 297 15.97 1.38 2.30
C ALA A 297 15.85 2.65 1.42
N GLU A 298 15.15 2.59 0.31
CA GLU A 298 14.83 3.73 -0.57
C GLU A 298 14.05 4.82 0.18
N ILE A 299 12.98 4.41 0.89
CA ILE A 299 12.10 5.34 1.57
C ILE A 299 12.76 5.94 2.82
N TRP A 300 13.35 5.12 3.69
CA TRP A 300 13.78 5.58 5.02
C TRP A 300 15.24 5.95 5.12
N GLY A 301 16.14 5.43 4.26
CA GLY A 301 17.57 5.75 4.30
C GLY A 301 18.17 5.53 5.70
N ASN A 302 18.66 6.61 6.34
CA ASN A 302 19.21 6.58 7.70
C ASN A 302 18.16 6.91 8.80
N ALA A 303 16.87 6.91 8.48
CA ALA A 303 15.79 7.24 9.40
C ALA A 303 15.13 6.00 10.03
N ALA A 304 15.63 4.79 9.73
CA ALA A 304 15.17 3.55 10.32
C ALA A 304 16.36 2.63 10.68
N LYS A 305 16.13 1.68 11.59
CA LYS A 305 16.97 0.50 11.78
C LYS A 305 16.46 -0.62 10.88
N TYR A 306 17.36 -1.28 10.20
CA TYR A 306 17.08 -2.41 9.32
C TYR A 306 17.53 -3.70 9.97
N VAL A 307 16.69 -4.71 9.90
CA VAL A 307 16.98 -6.05 10.43
C VAL A 307 16.79 -7.08 9.33
N ASN A 308 17.61 -8.13 9.35
CA ASN A 308 17.39 -9.28 8.49
C ASN A 308 16.04 -9.94 8.87
N PRO A 309 15.07 -10.04 7.96
CA PRO A 309 13.75 -10.59 8.28
C PRO A 309 13.76 -12.11 8.57
N ASN A 310 14.92 -12.75 8.53
CA ASN A 310 15.11 -14.15 8.91
C ASN A 310 15.98 -14.31 10.17
N ASP A 311 16.33 -13.23 10.87
CA ASP A 311 17.19 -13.22 12.04
C ASP A 311 16.46 -12.61 13.26
N ALA A 312 15.91 -13.50 14.10
CA ALA A 312 15.16 -13.10 15.29
C ALA A 312 16.08 -12.47 16.37
N ASP A 313 17.34 -12.91 16.46
CA ASP A 313 18.31 -12.37 17.42
C ASP A 313 18.69 -10.93 17.03
N GLU A 314 18.92 -10.65 15.75
CA GLU A 314 19.18 -9.29 15.28
C GLU A 314 17.99 -8.35 15.55
N LEU A 315 16.75 -8.83 15.37
CA LEU A 315 15.55 -8.06 15.68
C LEU A 315 15.47 -7.74 17.18
N ARG A 316 15.66 -8.76 18.05
CA ARG A 316 15.66 -8.59 19.49
C ARG A 316 16.72 -7.60 19.95
N ASP A 317 17.96 -7.78 19.51
CA ASP A 317 19.10 -6.97 19.93
C ASP A 317 18.96 -5.51 19.44
N THR A 318 18.41 -5.31 18.24
CA THR A 318 18.10 -3.97 17.70
C THR A 318 17.05 -3.26 18.54
N ILE A 319 15.96 -3.95 18.93
CA ILE A 319 14.93 -3.36 19.78
C ILE A 319 15.48 -3.06 21.17
N ASN A 320 16.22 -3.99 21.80
CA ASN A 320 16.84 -3.81 23.12
C ASN A 320 17.78 -2.59 23.12
N HIS A 321 18.61 -2.45 22.09
CA HIS A 321 19.48 -1.27 21.95
C HIS A 321 18.68 0.04 21.92
N LEU A 322 17.56 0.09 21.18
CA LEU A 322 16.70 1.27 21.15
C LEU A 322 15.95 1.50 22.47
N VAL A 323 15.66 0.48 23.25
CA VAL A 323 15.08 0.58 24.58
C VAL A 323 16.08 1.23 25.55
N GLU A 324 17.33 0.80 25.53
CA GLU A 324 18.40 1.26 26.40
C GLU A 324 18.92 2.65 26.03
N ASP A 325 19.03 2.97 24.74
CA ASP A 325 19.51 4.26 24.23
C ASP A 325 18.35 5.21 23.90
N GLU A 326 17.81 5.86 24.94
CA GLU A 326 16.73 6.83 24.79
C GLU A 326 17.12 7.98 23.84
N PHE A 327 18.35 8.48 23.94
CA PHE A 327 18.81 9.60 23.11
C PHE A 327 18.90 9.20 21.63
N GLY A 328 19.48 8.06 21.33
CA GLY A 328 19.55 7.53 19.97
C GLY A 328 18.18 7.20 19.40
N ARG A 329 17.28 6.64 20.21
CA ARG A 329 15.87 6.39 19.85
C ARG A 329 15.16 7.69 19.44
N ASN A 330 15.30 8.75 20.25
CA ASN A 330 14.67 10.03 19.97
C ASN A 330 15.25 10.70 18.72
N ILE A 331 16.57 10.62 18.48
CA ILE A 331 17.18 11.10 17.23
C ILE A 331 16.61 10.36 16.03
N MET A 332 16.44 9.04 16.12
CA MET A 332 15.87 8.24 15.05
C MET A 332 14.42 8.61 14.77
N ALA A 333 13.59 8.76 15.78
CA ALA A 333 12.22 9.22 15.66
C ALA A 333 12.16 10.60 14.96
N CYS A 334 13.00 11.56 15.35
CA CYS A 334 13.09 12.86 14.68
C CYS A 334 13.48 12.74 13.19
N ARG A 335 14.41 11.83 12.84
CA ARG A 335 14.78 11.56 11.44
C ARG A 335 13.63 10.96 10.66
N ALA A 336 12.90 10.01 11.25
CA ALA A 336 11.73 9.38 10.64
C ALA A 336 10.63 10.42 10.34
N VAL A 337 10.32 11.30 11.30
CA VAL A 337 9.39 12.42 11.08
C VAL A 337 9.85 13.33 9.95
N LYS A 338 11.11 13.78 10.00
CA LYS A 338 11.62 14.66 8.94
C LYS A 338 11.51 13.99 7.56
N ARG A 339 11.78 12.69 7.49
CA ARG A 339 11.70 11.93 6.24
C ARG A 339 10.25 11.77 5.76
N SER A 340 9.28 11.55 6.68
CA SER A 340 7.87 11.38 6.34
C SER A 340 7.24 12.62 5.69
N HIS A 341 7.78 13.82 5.91
CA HIS A 341 7.31 15.04 5.24
C HIS A 341 7.45 15.00 3.72
N GLY A 342 8.32 14.14 3.18
CA GLY A 342 8.43 13.90 1.73
C GLY A 342 7.36 12.96 1.17
N TYR A 343 6.52 12.36 2.02
CA TYR A 343 5.55 11.35 1.65
C TYR A 343 4.14 11.71 2.16
N THR A 344 3.73 12.95 1.91
CA THR A 344 2.38 13.41 2.24
C THR A 344 1.45 13.28 1.03
N ALA A 345 0.14 13.36 1.25
CA ALA A 345 -0.86 13.20 0.21
C ALA A 345 -0.74 14.28 -0.89
N ASP A 346 -0.40 15.52 -0.53
CA ASP A 346 -0.31 16.63 -1.49
C ASP A 346 0.74 16.42 -2.59
N PRO A 347 2.02 16.08 -2.31
CA PRO A 347 2.99 15.69 -3.34
C PRO A 347 2.52 14.52 -4.19
N MET A 348 1.94 13.47 -3.59
CA MET A 348 1.39 12.34 -4.32
C MET A 348 0.32 12.80 -5.33
N GLY A 349 -0.61 13.65 -4.91
CA GLY A 349 -1.65 14.21 -5.78
C GLY A 349 -1.09 15.06 -6.93
N GLN A 350 -0.05 15.88 -6.65
CA GLN A 350 0.64 16.69 -7.65
C GLN A 350 1.36 15.83 -8.69
N ASP A 351 2.04 14.77 -8.25
CA ASP A 351 2.75 13.86 -9.14
C ASP A 351 1.78 13.08 -10.04
N TYR A 352 0.65 12.60 -9.49
CA TYR A 352 -0.39 11.96 -10.30
C TYR A 352 -1.06 12.93 -11.26
N ASP A 353 -1.39 14.16 -10.86
CA ASP A 353 -1.91 15.17 -11.77
C ASP A 353 -0.94 15.44 -12.93
N HIS A 354 0.37 15.50 -12.63
CA HIS A 354 1.39 15.64 -13.67
C HIS A 354 1.37 14.47 -14.66
N VAL A 355 1.30 13.23 -14.18
CA VAL A 355 1.19 12.01 -15.01
C VAL A 355 -0.07 12.07 -15.90
N TYR A 356 -1.22 12.40 -15.31
CA TYR A 356 -2.48 12.48 -16.04
C TYR A 356 -2.43 13.52 -17.16
N ARG A 357 -1.92 14.71 -16.87
CA ARG A 357 -1.77 15.80 -17.86
C ARG A 357 -0.82 15.44 -18.99
N GLN A 358 0.24 14.68 -18.72
CA GLN A 358 1.14 14.17 -19.76
C GLN A 358 0.40 13.24 -20.73
N LEU A 359 -0.41 12.31 -20.21
CA LEU A 359 -1.18 11.37 -21.03
C LEU A 359 -2.24 12.06 -21.87
N LEU A 360 -2.98 13.03 -21.29
CA LEU A 360 -4.00 13.78 -22.00
C LEU A 360 -3.43 14.64 -23.14
N LYS A 361 -2.20 15.18 -22.99
CA LYS A 361 -1.52 15.90 -24.09
C LYS A 361 -1.21 15.00 -25.28
N GLN A 362 -0.79 13.76 -25.04
CA GLN A 362 -0.44 12.80 -26.10
C GLN A 362 -1.67 12.44 -26.95
N THR A 363 -2.85 12.37 -26.33
CA THR A 363 -4.11 12.03 -27.00
C THR A 363 -4.62 13.15 -27.94
N VAL A 364 -4.31 14.40 -27.67
CA VAL A 364 -4.74 15.57 -28.49
C VAL A 364 -3.85 15.75 -29.73
N THR A 365 -2.70 15.10 -29.79
CA THR A 365 -1.70 15.28 -30.87
C THR A 365 -1.81 14.21 -31.98
N VAL A 366 -2.71 13.23 -31.85
CA VAL A 366 -3.03 12.19 -32.85
C VAL A 366 -4.38 12.51 -33.49
#